data_e33d63fff835d8c06a3693a8c2eb6181
#
_entry.id   e33d63fff835d8c06a3693a8c2eb6181
#
_cell.length_a   1.000
_cell.length_b   1.000
_cell.length_c   1.000
_cell.angle_alpha   90.00
_cell.angle_beta   90.00
_cell.angle_gamma   90.00
#
_symmetry.space_group_name_H-M   'P 1'
#
loop_
_entity.id
_entity.type
_entity.pdbx_description
1 polymer ?
#
loop_
_entity_poly.entity_id
_entity_poly.type
_entity_poly.pdbx_seq_one_letter_code
_entity_poly.pdbx_strand_id
1 'polypeptide(L)'
;MRPIYLDHQSTTPVSPEVFAAVKPYFTEAFGNPSALHQHGLRARDALARAREQCAALIHAESPDDILFTSGGTESANLAVKGVAYASRRKGNHIIVSAIEHPAVLNSVEFLEAEGFTCTRVPVDATGWVDPEAVRSAIIDKTILICVHHVNHDLGVIEPIHDLGKIAAANGIPLFVDAVMSGGWLPIDVQEMGASLLSLAPHRFYGLKGVGVLYRHRKARLASIIHGGIQEGGRRAGTENVPAIVGAGAAAELARRELPQRKAKTERLQKELWDGLRTNIPYLKLNGPEPGPRRIPTNLNLSVEFIEGEGLALLADVNGIALASGAACVGKAVKIPPVLTAIGLEPSLAQGNIILSLGQENTEEEIDRVLETLPKLVAKLRGLSPLWDEFQRGLIDSAINPKAGRKSAPGETAKGPRPA
;
A
#
# COMPACT_ATOMS: atom_id res chain seq x y z
N MET A 1 -18.41 23.72 5.18
CA MET A 1 -16.93 23.53 5.30
C MET A 1 -16.49 22.52 4.27
N ARG A 2 -15.25 22.63 3.74
CA ARG A 2 -14.70 21.63 2.83
C ARG A 2 -14.56 20.30 3.58
N PRO A 3 -14.97 19.13 2.99
CA PRO A 3 -14.73 17.83 3.59
C PRO A 3 -13.23 17.56 3.73
N ILE A 4 -12.83 16.93 4.83
CA ILE A 4 -11.47 16.47 5.09
C ILE A 4 -11.31 15.11 4.43
N TYR A 5 -10.29 14.95 3.58
CA TYR A 5 -10.00 13.69 2.91
C TYR A 5 -8.78 13.01 3.54
N LEU A 6 -9.00 11.89 4.21
CA LEU A 6 -7.98 11.06 4.84
C LEU A 6 -7.97 9.63 4.26
N ASP A 7 -8.22 9.52 2.96
CA ASP A 7 -8.18 8.25 2.22
C ASP A 7 -7.27 8.31 0.98
N HIS A 8 -6.15 9.04 1.12
CA HIS A 8 -5.18 9.23 0.03
C HIS A 8 -4.50 7.93 -0.41
N GLN A 9 -4.51 6.90 0.44
CA GLN A 9 -4.00 5.59 0.04
C GLN A 9 -4.93 4.87 -0.93
N SER A 10 -6.22 5.14 -0.97
CA SER A 10 -7.12 4.57 -1.98
C SER A 10 -6.90 5.22 -3.34
N THR A 11 -6.80 6.53 -3.38
CA THR A 11 -6.43 7.35 -4.54
C THR A 11 -6.17 8.78 -4.11
N THR A 12 -5.40 9.53 -4.91
CA THR A 12 -5.23 10.97 -4.72
C THR A 12 -5.99 11.77 -5.78
N PRO A 13 -6.33 13.05 -5.54
CA PRO A 13 -6.78 13.93 -6.62
C PRO A 13 -5.66 14.09 -7.65
N VAL A 14 -6.04 14.39 -8.90
CA VAL A 14 -5.04 14.75 -9.92
C VAL A 14 -4.53 16.16 -9.62
N SER A 15 -3.20 16.34 -9.58
CA SER A 15 -2.60 17.67 -9.40
C SER A 15 -3.02 18.61 -10.53
N PRO A 16 -3.29 19.90 -10.26
CA PRO A 16 -3.55 20.90 -11.29
C PRO A 16 -2.43 20.98 -12.34
N GLU A 17 -1.18 20.85 -11.95
CA GLU A 17 -0.02 20.83 -12.86
C GLU A 17 -0.06 19.61 -13.78
N VAL A 18 -0.35 18.40 -13.24
CA VAL A 18 -0.53 17.19 -14.03
C VAL A 18 -1.72 17.32 -14.97
N PHE A 19 -2.85 17.85 -14.49
CA PHE A 19 -4.04 18.05 -15.32
C PHE A 19 -3.76 18.99 -16.49
N ALA A 20 -3.06 20.10 -16.25
CA ALA A 20 -2.65 21.04 -17.30
C ALA A 20 -1.73 20.37 -18.34
N ALA A 21 -0.79 19.53 -17.91
CA ALA A 21 0.12 18.81 -18.80
C ALA A 21 -0.59 17.81 -19.73
N VAL A 22 -1.65 17.15 -19.27
CA VAL A 22 -2.35 16.12 -20.05
C VAL A 22 -3.41 16.70 -21.00
N LYS A 23 -3.98 17.84 -20.68
CA LYS A 23 -5.11 18.44 -21.40
C LYS A 23 -4.92 18.51 -22.92
N PRO A 24 -3.77 18.95 -23.49
CA PRO A 24 -3.58 19.03 -24.92
C PRO A 24 -3.65 17.68 -25.65
N TYR A 25 -3.36 16.58 -24.95
CA TYR A 25 -3.30 15.25 -25.57
C TYR A 25 -4.68 14.61 -25.80
N PHE A 26 -5.74 15.24 -25.32
CA PHE A 26 -7.11 14.79 -25.63
C PHE A 26 -7.65 15.34 -26.94
N THR A 27 -7.23 16.54 -27.35
CA THR A 27 -7.87 17.25 -28.49
C THR A 27 -6.88 17.82 -29.51
N GLU A 28 -5.67 18.20 -29.11
CA GLU A 28 -4.71 18.89 -29.95
C GLU A 28 -3.56 17.98 -30.39
N ALA A 29 -2.95 17.24 -29.45
CA ALA A 29 -1.83 16.34 -29.66
C ALA A 29 -2.24 14.86 -29.57
N PHE A 30 -3.38 14.50 -30.15
CA PHE A 30 -4.07 13.20 -30.03
C PHE A 30 -3.48 12.07 -30.91
N GLY A 31 -2.33 12.29 -31.55
CA GLY A 31 -1.76 11.36 -32.52
C GLY A 31 -1.45 9.97 -31.96
N ASN A 32 -1.52 8.96 -32.84
CA ASN A 32 -1.03 7.62 -32.49
C ASN A 32 0.52 7.61 -32.57
N PRO A 33 1.24 7.20 -31.50
CA PRO A 33 2.71 7.20 -31.47
C PRO A 33 3.38 6.34 -32.54
N SER A 34 2.67 5.35 -33.09
CA SER A 34 3.16 4.49 -34.16
C SER A 34 3.10 5.15 -35.56
N ALA A 35 2.37 6.27 -35.70
CA ALA A 35 2.23 6.93 -36.99
C ALA A 35 3.47 7.78 -37.36
N LEU A 36 3.79 7.84 -38.68
CA LEU A 36 4.98 8.53 -39.19
C LEU A 36 4.77 10.04 -39.44
N HIS A 37 3.54 10.52 -39.41
CA HIS A 37 3.22 11.94 -39.59
C HIS A 37 3.42 12.75 -38.31
N GLN A 38 3.41 14.07 -38.42
CA GLN A 38 3.71 15.01 -37.32
C GLN A 38 2.90 14.79 -36.04
N HIS A 39 1.61 14.42 -36.15
CA HIS A 39 0.79 14.10 -34.96
C HIS A 39 1.33 12.87 -34.21
N GLY A 40 1.76 11.83 -34.94
CA GLY A 40 2.37 10.64 -34.33
C GLY A 40 3.72 10.93 -33.70
N LEU A 41 4.55 11.71 -34.36
CA LEU A 41 5.87 12.12 -33.84
C LEU A 41 5.72 12.88 -32.51
N ARG A 42 4.79 13.84 -32.42
CA ARG A 42 4.52 14.57 -31.18
C ARG A 42 4.09 13.65 -30.03
N ALA A 43 3.23 12.68 -30.32
CA ALA A 43 2.80 11.71 -29.32
C ALA A 43 3.97 10.82 -28.87
N ARG A 44 4.82 10.35 -29.78
CA ARG A 44 6.02 9.57 -29.49
C ARG A 44 7.02 10.34 -28.62
N ASP A 45 7.27 11.60 -28.93
CA ASP A 45 8.17 12.47 -28.14
C ASP A 45 7.62 12.68 -26.72
N ALA A 46 6.29 12.78 -26.59
CA ALA A 46 5.63 12.90 -25.29
C ALA A 46 5.78 11.61 -24.46
N LEU A 47 5.62 10.43 -25.07
CA LEU A 47 5.87 9.14 -24.42
C LEU A 47 7.33 8.99 -23.98
N ALA A 48 8.29 9.36 -24.84
CA ALA A 48 9.71 9.31 -24.50
C ALA A 48 10.02 10.16 -23.28
N ARG A 49 9.54 11.41 -23.25
CA ARG A 49 9.69 12.32 -22.11
C ARG A 49 9.07 11.80 -20.82
N ALA A 50 7.85 11.26 -20.89
CA ALA A 50 7.19 10.67 -19.73
C ALA A 50 7.99 9.47 -19.19
N ARG A 51 8.59 8.68 -20.07
CA ARG A 51 9.44 7.54 -19.73
C ARG A 51 10.72 7.98 -19.00
N GLU A 52 11.37 9.04 -19.49
CA GLU A 52 12.54 9.67 -18.83
C GLU A 52 12.17 10.18 -17.42
N GLN A 53 11.03 10.85 -17.28
CA GLN A 53 10.56 11.37 -15.99
C GLN A 53 10.25 10.26 -14.99
N CYS A 54 9.62 9.16 -15.43
CA CYS A 54 9.38 7.99 -14.58
C CYS A 54 10.69 7.29 -14.19
N ALA A 55 11.63 7.16 -15.12
CA ALA A 55 12.95 6.59 -14.85
C ALA A 55 13.73 7.42 -13.82
N ALA A 56 13.69 8.75 -13.94
CA ALA A 56 14.35 9.66 -13.01
C ALA A 56 13.78 9.60 -11.58
N LEU A 57 12.45 9.34 -11.43
CA LEU A 57 11.83 9.20 -10.11
C LEU A 57 12.39 8.03 -9.30
N ILE A 58 12.80 6.96 -9.96
CA ILE A 58 13.25 5.71 -9.34
C ILE A 58 14.72 5.41 -9.59
N HIS A 59 15.49 6.35 -10.12
CA HIS A 59 16.90 6.22 -10.47
C HIS A 59 17.19 5.02 -11.39
N ALA A 60 16.31 4.74 -12.37
CA ALA A 60 16.55 3.71 -13.36
C ALA A 60 17.72 4.10 -14.29
N GLU A 61 18.57 3.11 -14.69
CA GLU A 61 19.73 3.35 -15.56
C GLU A 61 19.34 3.87 -16.95
N SER A 62 18.18 3.42 -17.43
CA SER A 62 17.70 3.75 -18.78
C SER A 62 16.20 3.99 -18.77
N PRO A 63 15.70 4.98 -19.53
CA PRO A 63 14.27 5.09 -19.80
C PRO A 63 13.67 3.85 -20.46
N ASP A 64 14.46 3.08 -21.22
CA ASP A 64 14.02 1.84 -21.89
C ASP A 64 13.67 0.71 -20.91
N ASP A 65 14.06 0.85 -19.64
CA ASP A 65 13.68 -0.07 -18.57
C ASP A 65 12.26 0.18 -18.02
N ILE A 66 11.61 1.25 -18.47
CA ILE A 66 10.23 1.61 -18.07
C ILE A 66 9.23 1.05 -19.07
N LEU A 67 8.18 0.40 -18.59
CA LEU A 67 7.03 -0.07 -19.38
C LEU A 67 5.76 0.58 -18.84
N PHE A 68 4.86 1.02 -19.72
CA PHE A 68 3.56 1.53 -19.33
C PHE A 68 2.49 0.45 -19.39
N THR A 69 1.65 0.42 -18.37
CA THR A 69 0.52 -0.50 -18.20
C THR A 69 -0.75 0.28 -17.89
N SER A 70 -1.87 -0.38 -17.64
CA SER A 70 -3.12 0.28 -17.26
C SER A 70 -3.23 0.60 -15.76
N GLY A 71 -2.29 0.15 -14.94
CA GLY A 71 -2.29 0.39 -13.49
C GLY A 71 -1.35 -0.55 -12.73
N GLY A 72 -1.24 -0.35 -11.42
CA GLY A 72 -0.41 -1.20 -10.56
C GLY A 72 -0.78 -2.68 -10.64
N THR A 73 -2.07 -2.99 -10.75
CA THR A 73 -2.55 -4.38 -10.88
C THR A 73 -2.04 -5.05 -12.16
N GLU A 74 -2.08 -4.38 -13.32
CA GLU A 74 -1.51 -4.93 -14.54
C GLU A 74 0.01 -5.05 -14.43
N SER A 75 0.69 -4.06 -13.84
CA SER A 75 2.13 -4.10 -13.60
C SER A 75 2.54 -5.30 -12.74
N ALA A 76 1.82 -5.58 -11.66
CA ALA A 76 2.06 -6.73 -10.79
C ALA A 76 1.81 -8.06 -11.53
N ASN A 77 0.69 -8.19 -12.26
CA ASN A 77 0.40 -9.37 -13.06
C ASN A 77 1.47 -9.62 -14.13
N LEU A 78 1.89 -8.57 -14.85
CA LEU A 78 2.93 -8.66 -15.86
C LEU A 78 4.27 -9.06 -15.25
N ALA A 79 4.64 -8.49 -14.10
CA ALA A 79 5.86 -8.86 -13.39
C ALA A 79 5.84 -10.33 -12.94
N VAL A 80 4.81 -10.73 -12.19
CA VAL A 80 4.73 -12.06 -11.58
C VAL A 80 4.54 -13.14 -12.65
N LYS A 81 3.49 -13.04 -13.48
CA LYS A 81 3.19 -14.04 -14.52
C LYS A 81 4.21 -14.00 -15.64
N GLY A 82 4.63 -12.82 -16.07
CA GLY A 82 5.61 -12.65 -17.14
C GLY A 82 6.97 -13.25 -16.83
N VAL A 83 7.47 -13.10 -15.58
CA VAL A 83 8.70 -13.75 -15.12
C VAL A 83 8.50 -15.26 -14.99
N ALA A 84 7.38 -15.71 -14.42
CA ALA A 84 7.07 -17.13 -14.25
C ALA A 84 7.08 -17.86 -15.60
N TYR A 85 6.37 -17.33 -16.60
CA TYR A 85 6.33 -17.93 -17.95
C TYR A 85 7.68 -17.92 -18.66
N ALA A 86 8.41 -16.78 -18.57
CA ALA A 86 9.73 -16.66 -19.19
C ALA A 86 10.79 -17.56 -18.54
N SER A 87 10.59 -17.96 -17.29
CA SER A 87 11.53 -18.74 -16.48
C SER A 87 11.11 -20.19 -16.25
N ARG A 88 9.99 -20.67 -16.82
CA ARG A 88 9.41 -22.00 -16.57
C ARG A 88 10.38 -23.17 -16.81
N ARG A 89 11.34 -22.99 -17.71
CA ARG A 89 12.38 -24.01 -17.95
C ARG A 89 13.47 -24.03 -16.89
N LYS A 90 13.65 -22.93 -16.13
CA LYS A 90 14.65 -22.78 -15.07
C LYS A 90 14.12 -23.32 -13.73
N GLY A 91 12.83 -23.09 -13.48
CA GLY A 91 12.18 -23.51 -12.24
C GLY A 91 10.69 -23.10 -12.23
N ASN A 92 10.03 -23.42 -11.11
CA ASN A 92 8.59 -23.17 -10.94
C ASN A 92 8.25 -22.70 -9.52
N HIS A 93 9.23 -22.29 -8.71
CA HIS A 93 8.99 -21.85 -7.34
C HIS A 93 9.07 -20.34 -7.21
N ILE A 94 8.10 -19.75 -6.50
CA ILE A 94 7.98 -18.32 -6.24
C ILE A 94 7.96 -18.12 -4.72
N ILE A 95 8.71 -17.13 -4.24
CA ILE A 95 8.64 -16.68 -2.84
C ILE A 95 7.86 -15.37 -2.82
N VAL A 96 6.89 -15.25 -1.91
CA VAL A 96 6.04 -14.07 -1.77
C VAL A 96 5.81 -13.74 -0.29
N SER A 97 5.75 -12.48 0.11
CA SER A 97 5.34 -12.16 1.46
C SER A 97 3.86 -12.51 1.69
N ALA A 98 3.52 -12.92 2.90
CA ALA A 98 2.14 -13.31 3.23
C ALA A 98 1.15 -12.13 3.19
N ILE A 99 1.65 -10.91 3.17
CA ILE A 99 0.86 -9.67 3.24
C ILE A 99 0.95 -8.81 1.97
N GLU A 100 1.30 -9.41 0.83
CA GLU A 100 1.28 -8.70 -0.45
C GLU A 100 -0.12 -8.20 -0.83
N HIS A 101 -0.15 -7.20 -1.71
CA HIS A 101 -1.39 -6.75 -2.30
C HIS A 101 -2.08 -7.89 -3.08
N PRO A 102 -3.44 -7.97 -3.10
CA PRO A 102 -4.17 -9.01 -3.85
C PRO A 102 -3.75 -9.17 -5.32
N ALA A 103 -3.29 -8.12 -5.98
CA ALA A 103 -2.78 -8.21 -7.36
C ALA A 103 -1.56 -9.14 -7.48
N VAL A 104 -0.75 -9.27 -6.42
CA VAL A 104 0.40 -10.18 -6.35
C VAL A 104 -0.06 -11.56 -5.88
N LEU A 105 -0.76 -11.65 -4.74
CA LEU A 105 -1.20 -12.92 -4.16
C LEU A 105 -2.09 -13.72 -5.11
N ASN A 106 -3.10 -13.08 -5.72
CA ASN A 106 -3.99 -13.76 -6.66
C ASN A 106 -3.27 -14.14 -7.97
N SER A 107 -2.23 -13.39 -8.37
CA SER A 107 -1.39 -13.77 -9.52
C SER A 107 -0.56 -15.02 -9.23
N VAL A 108 -0.07 -15.15 -8.00
CA VAL A 108 0.66 -16.34 -7.54
C VAL A 108 -0.29 -17.53 -7.39
N GLU A 109 -1.46 -17.34 -6.78
CA GLU A 109 -2.49 -18.38 -6.67
C GLU A 109 -2.94 -18.92 -8.03
N PHE A 110 -3.11 -18.03 -9.01
CA PHE A 110 -3.39 -18.43 -10.39
C PHE A 110 -2.25 -19.31 -10.97
N LEU A 111 -0.99 -18.95 -10.71
CA LEU A 111 0.16 -19.74 -11.17
C LEU A 111 0.27 -21.09 -10.45
N GLU A 112 -0.11 -21.17 -9.16
CA GLU A 112 -0.19 -22.46 -8.43
C GLU A 112 -1.16 -23.42 -9.12
N ALA A 113 -2.31 -22.92 -9.61
CA ALA A 113 -3.24 -23.73 -10.41
C ALA A 113 -2.65 -24.18 -11.76
N GLU A 114 -1.61 -23.50 -12.27
CA GLU A 114 -0.87 -23.87 -13.48
C GLU A 114 0.39 -24.73 -13.22
N GLY A 115 0.57 -25.21 -11.99
CA GLY A 115 1.66 -26.14 -11.60
C GLY A 115 2.95 -25.44 -11.13
N PHE A 116 2.90 -24.15 -10.82
CA PHE A 116 3.94 -23.49 -10.04
C PHE A 116 3.77 -23.79 -8.55
N THR A 117 4.81 -23.58 -7.76
CA THR A 117 4.79 -23.71 -6.31
C THR A 117 5.12 -22.38 -5.66
N CYS A 118 4.59 -22.15 -4.45
CA CYS A 118 4.80 -20.90 -3.74
C CYS A 118 5.16 -21.14 -2.28
N THR A 119 6.16 -20.39 -1.78
CA THR A 119 6.37 -20.20 -0.34
C THR A 119 5.91 -18.80 0.06
N ARG A 120 4.88 -18.74 0.92
CA ARG A 120 4.42 -17.51 1.55
C ARG A 120 5.20 -17.27 2.82
N VAL A 121 6.10 -16.28 2.81
CA VAL A 121 6.93 -15.95 3.97
C VAL A 121 6.09 -15.18 4.99
N PRO A 122 6.05 -15.65 6.25
CA PRO A 122 5.33 -14.95 7.32
C PRO A 122 5.98 -13.60 7.67
N VAL A 123 5.24 -12.78 8.39
CA VAL A 123 5.68 -11.48 8.91
C VAL A 123 5.59 -11.46 10.43
N ASP A 124 6.28 -10.51 11.06
CA ASP A 124 6.14 -10.28 12.50
C ASP A 124 4.83 -9.54 12.84
N ALA A 125 4.57 -9.31 14.13
CA ALA A 125 3.39 -8.59 14.62
C ALA A 125 3.30 -7.13 14.14
N THR A 126 4.37 -6.57 13.58
CA THR A 126 4.38 -5.25 12.95
C THR A 126 4.18 -5.29 11.44
N GLY A 127 4.11 -6.50 10.86
CA GLY A 127 4.01 -6.71 9.42
C GLY A 127 5.35 -6.72 8.70
N TRP A 128 6.47 -6.78 9.41
CA TRP A 128 7.80 -6.76 8.81
C TRP A 128 8.25 -8.14 8.36
N VAL A 129 8.80 -8.20 7.14
CA VAL A 129 9.35 -9.44 6.54
C VAL A 129 10.78 -9.65 7.03
N ASP A 130 11.06 -10.80 7.65
CA ASP A 130 12.42 -11.18 8.03
C ASP A 130 13.22 -11.61 6.79
N PRO A 131 14.34 -10.91 6.43
CA PRO A 131 15.19 -11.33 5.32
C PRO A 131 15.74 -12.74 5.42
N GLU A 132 15.98 -13.24 6.63
CA GLU A 132 16.48 -14.62 6.83
C GLU A 132 15.39 -15.67 6.55
N ALA A 133 14.13 -15.36 6.82
CA ALA A 133 13.02 -16.21 6.43
C ALA A 133 12.91 -16.30 4.88
N VAL A 134 13.13 -15.21 4.16
CA VAL A 134 13.20 -15.22 2.68
C VAL A 134 14.40 -16.04 2.20
N ARG A 135 15.58 -15.85 2.80
CA ARG A 135 16.78 -16.63 2.47
C ARG A 135 16.54 -18.14 2.64
N SER A 136 15.93 -18.52 3.75
CA SER A 136 15.66 -19.92 4.08
C SER A 136 14.60 -20.56 3.18
N ALA A 137 13.74 -19.77 2.55
CA ALA A 137 12.73 -20.22 1.59
C ALA A 137 13.28 -20.51 0.19
N ILE A 138 14.53 -20.10 -0.11
CA ILE A 138 15.13 -20.27 -1.43
C ILE A 138 15.46 -21.77 -1.66
N ILE A 139 15.01 -22.27 -2.80
CA ILE A 139 15.34 -23.61 -3.32
C ILE A 139 15.88 -23.50 -4.76
N ASP A 140 16.49 -24.58 -5.30
CA ASP A 140 17.07 -24.57 -6.64
C ASP A 140 16.09 -24.19 -7.76
N LYS A 141 14.79 -24.43 -7.54
CA LYS A 141 13.72 -24.10 -8.48
C LYS A 141 13.14 -22.69 -8.30
N THR A 142 13.67 -21.87 -7.40
CA THR A 142 13.18 -20.52 -7.16
C THR A 142 13.50 -19.61 -8.34
N ILE A 143 12.47 -18.96 -8.89
CA ILE A 143 12.57 -18.11 -10.09
C ILE A 143 12.18 -16.67 -9.84
N LEU A 144 11.56 -16.35 -8.70
CA LEU A 144 11.08 -15.01 -8.38
C LEU A 144 10.91 -14.85 -6.86
N ILE A 145 11.29 -13.68 -6.35
CA ILE A 145 10.94 -13.20 -5.01
C ILE A 145 10.05 -11.97 -5.19
N CYS A 146 8.91 -11.92 -4.49
CA CYS A 146 7.96 -10.79 -4.53
C CYS A 146 7.78 -10.24 -3.12
N VAL A 147 8.16 -8.98 -2.90
CA VAL A 147 7.91 -8.26 -1.65
C VAL A 147 7.58 -6.79 -1.97
N HIS A 148 6.49 -6.27 -1.39
CA HIS A 148 6.17 -4.86 -1.54
C HIS A 148 7.17 -3.97 -0.77
N HIS A 149 7.38 -2.75 -1.24
CA HIS A 149 8.23 -1.78 -0.52
C HIS A 149 7.51 -1.23 0.71
N VAL A 150 6.20 -0.97 0.58
CA VAL A 150 5.34 -0.50 1.67
C VAL A 150 4.04 -1.28 1.64
N ASN A 151 3.65 -1.84 2.79
CA ASN A 151 2.37 -2.53 2.91
C ASN A 151 1.20 -1.56 2.77
N HIS A 152 0.22 -1.96 1.98
CA HIS A 152 -0.94 -1.12 1.64
C HIS A 152 -1.91 -0.88 2.79
N ASP A 153 -1.96 -1.76 3.80
CA ASP A 153 -2.81 -1.61 4.98
C ASP A 153 -2.06 -1.00 6.16
N LEU A 154 -0.92 -1.60 6.53
CA LEU A 154 -0.18 -1.25 7.75
C LEU A 154 0.78 -0.07 7.58
N GLY A 155 1.17 0.22 6.34
CA GLY A 155 2.16 1.26 6.08
C GLY A 155 3.59 0.89 6.51
N VAL A 156 3.86 -0.38 6.86
CA VAL A 156 5.21 -0.86 7.18
C VAL A 156 6.12 -0.79 5.94
N ILE A 157 7.35 -0.31 6.15
CA ILE A 157 8.40 -0.24 5.12
C ILE A 157 9.25 -1.49 5.23
N GLU A 158 9.34 -2.28 4.16
CA GLU A 158 10.04 -3.55 4.13
C GLU A 158 11.55 -3.39 3.86
N PRO A 159 12.38 -4.34 4.30
CA PRO A 159 13.85 -4.29 4.16
C PRO A 159 14.30 -4.67 2.74
N ILE A 160 13.82 -3.94 1.72
CA ILE A 160 14.03 -4.29 0.30
C ILE A 160 15.52 -4.34 -0.07
N HIS A 161 16.34 -3.47 0.51
CA HIS A 161 17.78 -3.48 0.26
C HIS A 161 18.46 -4.80 0.67
N ASP A 162 18.09 -5.36 1.82
CA ASP A 162 18.65 -6.64 2.28
C ASP A 162 18.09 -7.82 1.48
N LEU A 163 16.82 -7.76 1.12
CA LEU A 163 16.19 -8.72 0.21
C LEU A 163 16.81 -8.69 -1.18
N GLY A 164 17.17 -7.50 -1.69
CA GLY A 164 17.90 -7.34 -2.95
C GLY A 164 19.27 -8.00 -2.95
N LYS A 165 20.03 -7.88 -1.85
CA LYS A 165 21.33 -8.58 -1.69
C LYS A 165 21.13 -10.10 -1.70
N ILE A 166 20.11 -10.61 -1.00
CA ILE A 166 19.79 -12.03 -0.98
C ILE A 166 19.42 -12.52 -2.39
N ALA A 167 18.54 -11.80 -3.08
CA ALA A 167 18.11 -12.13 -4.44
C ALA A 167 19.29 -12.15 -5.42
N ALA A 168 20.13 -11.09 -5.38
CA ALA A 168 21.31 -10.96 -6.24
C ALA A 168 22.34 -12.09 -6.00
N ALA A 169 22.63 -12.43 -4.74
CA ALA A 169 23.55 -13.51 -4.38
C ALA A 169 23.11 -14.88 -4.92
N ASN A 170 21.80 -15.08 -5.12
CA ASN A 170 21.23 -16.33 -5.66
C ASN A 170 20.83 -16.24 -7.14
N GLY A 171 21.06 -15.10 -7.81
CA GLY A 171 20.70 -14.88 -9.21
C GLY A 171 19.18 -14.99 -9.46
N ILE A 172 18.37 -14.66 -8.47
CA ILE A 172 16.90 -14.68 -8.51
C ILE A 172 16.41 -13.26 -8.70
N PRO A 173 15.51 -12.99 -9.67
CA PRO A 173 14.89 -11.68 -9.80
C PRO A 173 14.03 -11.33 -8.59
N LEU A 174 14.13 -10.05 -8.13
CA LEU A 174 13.28 -9.46 -7.10
C LEU A 174 12.25 -8.54 -7.76
N PHE A 175 10.97 -8.82 -7.55
CA PHE A 175 9.87 -7.90 -7.85
C PHE A 175 9.48 -7.13 -6.60
N VAL A 176 9.46 -5.80 -6.71
CA VAL A 176 9.07 -4.88 -5.64
C VAL A 176 7.78 -4.18 -6.02
N ASP A 177 6.70 -4.40 -5.27
CA ASP A 177 5.50 -3.58 -5.41
C ASP A 177 5.69 -2.26 -4.65
N ALA A 178 5.99 -1.18 -5.38
CA ALA A 178 6.21 0.16 -4.85
C ALA A 178 5.02 1.10 -5.09
N VAL A 179 3.83 0.57 -5.35
CA VAL A 179 2.61 1.35 -5.59
C VAL A 179 2.30 2.29 -4.42
N MET A 180 2.55 1.87 -3.18
CA MET A 180 2.30 2.68 -2.00
C MET A 180 3.42 3.67 -1.65
N SER A 181 4.65 3.37 -2.06
CA SER A 181 5.82 4.21 -1.74
C SER A 181 6.16 5.22 -2.82
N GLY A 182 5.72 4.99 -4.07
CA GLY A 182 5.98 5.88 -5.19
C GLY A 182 5.54 7.32 -4.90
N GLY A 183 6.47 8.28 -5.05
CA GLY A 183 6.22 9.71 -4.79
C GLY A 183 6.10 10.10 -3.32
N TRP A 184 6.32 9.18 -2.38
CA TRP A 184 6.27 9.42 -0.93
C TRP A 184 7.57 9.05 -0.20
N LEU A 185 8.31 8.07 -0.72
CA LEU A 185 9.62 7.67 -0.24
C LEU A 185 10.65 7.75 -1.38
N PRO A 186 11.93 7.97 -1.07
CA PRO A 186 12.99 7.78 -2.04
C PRO A 186 13.01 6.35 -2.55
N ILE A 187 13.14 6.18 -3.86
CA ILE A 187 13.27 4.88 -4.51
C ILE A 187 14.50 4.94 -5.39
N ASP A 188 15.45 4.02 -5.16
CA ASP A 188 16.56 3.74 -6.03
C ASP A 188 16.56 2.25 -6.37
N VAL A 189 16.19 1.92 -7.60
CA VAL A 189 16.02 0.53 -8.02
C VAL A 189 17.34 -0.25 -8.03
N GLN A 190 18.46 0.45 -8.13
CA GLN A 190 19.80 -0.15 -8.11
C GLN A 190 20.22 -0.49 -6.69
N GLU A 191 20.09 0.46 -5.75
CA GLU A 191 20.35 0.24 -4.33
C GLU A 191 19.42 -0.83 -3.74
N MET A 192 18.16 -0.84 -4.17
CA MET A 192 17.18 -1.87 -3.81
C MET A 192 17.51 -3.25 -4.40
N GLY A 193 18.35 -3.34 -5.43
CA GLY A 193 18.59 -4.57 -6.17
C GLY A 193 17.32 -5.09 -6.87
N ALA A 194 16.37 -4.21 -7.17
CA ALA A 194 15.10 -4.56 -7.79
C ALA A 194 15.31 -4.98 -9.26
N SER A 195 14.79 -6.14 -9.63
CA SER A 195 14.75 -6.57 -11.03
C SER A 195 13.50 -6.08 -11.75
N LEU A 196 12.41 -5.93 -11.00
CA LEU A 196 11.14 -5.35 -11.45
C LEU A 196 10.57 -4.49 -10.30
N LEU A 197 9.89 -3.38 -10.65
CA LEU A 197 9.24 -2.52 -9.68
C LEU A 197 7.97 -1.92 -10.28
N SER A 198 6.85 -1.97 -9.54
CA SER A 198 5.57 -1.41 -9.97
C SER A 198 5.28 -0.07 -9.29
N LEU A 199 4.71 0.89 -10.07
CA LEU A 199 4.17 2.16 -9.58
C LEU A 199 2.76 2.37 -10.12
N ALA A 200 1.95 3.13 -9.38
CA ALA A 200 0.64 3.58 -9.81
C ALA A 200 0.52 5.09 -9.61
N PRO A 201 0.59 5.90 -10.69
CA PRO A 201 0.62 7.36 -10.60
C PRO A 201 -0.53 7.99 -9.83
N HIS A 202 -1.71 7.38 -9.81
CA HIS A 202 -2.85 7.87 -9.04
C HIS A 202 -2.66 7.85 -7.51
N ARG A 203 -1.58 7.26 -7.00
CA ARG A 203 -1.18 7.28 -5.58
C ARG A 203 -0.31 8.48 -5.22
N PHE A 204 0.18 9.19 -6.23
CA PHE A 204 1.02 10.39 -6.08
C PHE A 204 0.62 11.52 -7.04
N TYR A 205 -0.71 11.79 -7.11
CA TYR A 205 -1.33 12.92 -7.81
C TYR A 205 -1.33 12.84 -9.34
N GLY A 206 -1.10 11.65 -9.90
CA GLY A 206 -1.28 11.33 -11.31
C GLY A 206 -2.67 10.82 -11.65
N LEU A 207 -2.86 10.43 -12.91
CA LEU A 207 -4.11 9.87 -13.40
C LEU A 207 -4.29 8.40 -13.02
N LYS A 208 -5.56 8.00 -12.86
CA LYS A 208 -5.98 6.60 -12.90
C LYS A 208 -5.87 6.06 -14.33
N GLY A 209 -5.83 4.74 -14.49
CA GLY A 209 -5.81 4.10 -15.82
C GLY A 209 -4.43 4.06 -16.46
N VAL A 210 -3.38 4.29 -15.70
CA VAL A 210 -1.98 4.10 -16.08
C VAL A 210 -1.19 3.52 -14.92
N GLY A 211 -0.29 2.59 -15.22
CA GLY A 211 0.72 2.05 -14.31
C GLY A 211 2.11 2.15 -14.95
N VAL A 212 3.12 2.02 -14.13
CA VAL A 212 4.52 1.99 -14.55
C VAL A 212 5.13 0.69 -14.01
N LEU A 213 5.77 -0.06 -14.90
CA LEU A 213 6.59 -1.20 -14.53
C LEU A 213 8.04 -0.94 -14.94
N TYR A 214 8.92 -0.79 -13.95
CA TYR A 214 10.35 -0.89 -14.17
C TYR A 214 10.74 -2.35 -14.38
N ARG A 215 11.58 -2.60 -15.38
CA ARG A 215 12.15 -3.91 -15.66
C ARG A 215 13.65 -3.76 -15.99
N HIS A 216 14.50 -4.16 -15.08
CA HIS A 216 15.93 -4.24 -15.37
C HIS A 216 16.18 -5.10 -16.63
N ARG A 217 17.06 -4.64 -17.52
CA ARG A 217 17.33 -5.26 -18.85
C ARG A 217 17.64 -6.77 -18.81
N LYS A 218 18.22 -7.27 -17.71
CA LYS A 218 18.51 -8.71 -17.52
C LYS A 218 17.30 -9.53 -17.10
N ALA A 219 16.23 -8.90 -16.60
CA ALA A 219 15.02 -9.61 -16.20
C ALA A 219 14.23 -10.07 -17.43
N ARG A 220 14.03 -11.38 -17.54
CA ARG A 220 13.22 -11.96 -18.62
C ARG A 220 11.75 -11.77 -18.30
N LEU A 221 10.98 -11.34 -19.29
CA LEU A 221 9.57 -11.03 -19.13
C LEU A 221 8.80 -11.51 -20.38
N ALA A 222 7.89 -12.44 -20.22
CA ALA A 222 6.94 -12.81 -21.25
C ALA A 222 5.76 -11.83 -21.26
N SER A 223 5.24 -11.48 -22.41
CA SER A 223 4.01 -10.70 -22.54
C SER A 223 2.82 -11.51 -22.05
N ILE A 224 1.90 -10.84 -21.33
CA ILE A 224 0.61 -11.42 -20.93
C ILE A 224 -0.57 -10.82 -21.71
N ILE A 225 -0.33 -9.70 -22.43
CA ILE A 225 -1.29 -9.08 -23.34
C ILE A 225 -0.67 -9.13 -24.73
N HIS A 226 -1.28 -9.89 -25.63
CA HIS A 226 -0.77 -10.16 -26.96
C HIS A 226 -1.43 -9.26 -28.01
N GLY A 227 -0.64 -8.81 -29.02
CA GLY A 227 -1.10 -7.93 -30.09
C GLY A 227 0.05 -7.28 -30.84
N GLY A 228 0.04 -5.95 -30.98
CA GLY A 228 1.10 -5.18 -31.63
C GLY A 228 2.40 -5.13 -30.82
N ILE A 229 3.40 -4.42 -31.37
CA ILE A 229 4.75 -4.34 -30.80
C ILE A 229 4.97 -3.19 -29.83
N GLN A 230 3.88 -2.57 -29.34
CA GLN A 230 3.97 -1.49 -28.34
C GLN A 230 4.77 -1.95 -27.10
N GLU A 231 5.35 -1.01 -26.40
CA GLU A 231 6.23 -1.27 -25.24
C GLU A 231 7.30 -2.35 -25.54
N GLY A 232 7.86 -2.32 -26.74
CA GLY A 232 8.88 -3.29 -27.19
C GLY A 232 8.34 -4.73 -27.27
N GLY A 233 7.07 -4.92 -27.61
CA GLY A 233 6.40 -6.21 -27.69
C GLY A 233 6.06 -6.86 -26.34
N ARG A 234 6.22 -6.13 -25.25
CA ARG A 234 5.97 -6.64 -23.88
C ARG A 234 4.58 -6.33 -23.36
N ARG A 235 3.94 -5.29 -23.93
CA ARG A 235 2.57 -4.90 -23.59
C ARG A 235 1.92 -4.31 -24.83
N ALA A 236 1.10 -5.11 -25.48
CA ALA A 236 0.43 -4.73 -26.71
C ALA A 236 -0.74 -3.76 -26.47
N GLY A 237 -1.17 -3.08 -27.52
CA GLY A 237 -2.28 -2.12 -27.54
C GLY A 237 -1.79 -0.69 -27.62
N THR A 238 -2.55 0.16 -28.32
CA THR A 238 -2.23 1.59 -28.47
C THR A 238 -2.03 2.24 -27.12
N GLU A 239 -0.95 2.98 -26.98
CA GLU A 239 -0.56 3.64 -25.74
C GLU A 239 -1.57 4.74 -25.39
N ASN A 240 -1.96 4.78 -24.11
CA ASN A 240 -2.80 5.85 -23.55
C ASN A 240 -1.95 7.11 -23.34
N VAL A 241 -1.70 7.85 -24.43
CA VAL A 241 -0.79 9.00 -24.44
C VAL A 241 -1.12 10.01 -23.33
N PRO A 242 -2.39 10.46 -23.15
CA PRO A 242 -2.70 11.41 -22.07
C PRO A 242 -2.34 10.87 -20.69
N ALA A 243 -2.68 9.62 -20.39
CA ALA A 243 -2.43 9.06 -19.07
C ALA A 243 -0.93 8.83 -18.82
N ILE A 244 -0.17 8.44 -19.85
CA ILE A 244 1.29 8.26 -19.78
C ILE A 244 1.99 9.61 -19.56
N VAL A 245 1.59 10.66 -20.27
CA VAL A 245 2.07 12.03 -20.02
C VAL A 245 1.78 12.45 -18.59
N GLY A 246 0.58 12.13 -18.10
CA GLY A 246 0.21 12.37 -16.71
C GLY A 246 1.06 11.61 -15.70
N ALA A 247 1.47 10.38 -16.03
CA ALA A 247 2.38 9.60 -15.19
C ALA A 247 3.77 10.26 -15.11
N GLY A 248 4.30 10.71 -16.25
CA GLY A 248 5.58 11.44 -16.30
C GLY A 248 5.53 12.76 -15.52
N ALA A 249 4.49 13.56 -15.74
CA ALA A 249 4.31 14.83 -15.02
C ALA A 249 4.16 14.62 -13.50
N ALA A 250 3.41 13.59 -13.07
CA ALA A 250 3.29 13.25 -11.66
C ALA A 250 4.62 12.75 -11.06
N ALA A 251 5.41 11.99 -11.83
CA ALA A 251 6.73 11.53 -11.42
C ALA A 251 7.69 12.71 -11.21
N GLU A 252 7.72 13.67 -12.14
CA GLU A 252 8.54 14.87 -12.04
C GLU A 252 8.13 15.75 -10.85
N LEU A 253 6.81 15.94 -10.67
CA LEU A 253 6.26 16.66 -9.53
C LEU A 253 6.66 15.99 -8.20
N ALA A 254 6.50 14.66 -8.11
CA ALA A 254 6.85 13.90 -6.94
C ALA A 254 8.34 14.00 -6.62
N ARG A 255 9.23 13.86 -7.62
CA ARG A 255 10.68 13.98 -7.46
C ARG A 255 11.07 15.36 -6.92
N ARG A 256 10.47 16.43 -7.44
CA ARG A 256 10.71 17.82 -7.02
C ARG A 256 10.25 18.10 -5.59
N GLU A 257 9.12 17.53 -5.17
CA GLU A 257 8.44 17.88 -3.93
C GLU A 257 8.63 16.85 -2.80
N LEU A 258 9.28 15.72 -3.07
CA LEU A 258 9.43 14.61 -2.12
C LEU A 258 9.91 15.03 -0.72
N PRO A 259 10.96 15.86 -0.56
CA PRO A 259 11.42 16.24 0.78
C PRO A 259 10.37 17.00 1.57
N GLN A 260 9.67 17.95 0.94
CA GLN A 260 8.64 18.77 1.60
C GLN A 260 7.39 17.94 1.91
N ARG A 261 6.94 17.08 0.96
CA ARG A 261 5.81 16.17 1.15
C ARG A 261 6.06 15.26 2.35
N LYS A 262 7.22 14.63 2.40
CA LYS A 262 7.62 13.72 3.47
C LYS A 262 7.65 14.42 4.82
N ALA A 263 8.38 15.53 4.94
CA ALA A 263 8.52 16.27 6.21
C ALA A 263 7.16 16.76 6.73
N LYS A 264 6.29 17.26 5.86
CA LYS A 264 4.94 17.70 6.24
C LYS A 264 4.10 16.55 6.75
N THR A 265 4.04 15.44 5.99
CA THR A 265 3.20 14.29 6.37
C THR A 265 3.72 13.56 7.61
N GLU A 266 5.04 13.49 7.82
CA GLU A 266 5.63 12.96 9.08
C GLU A 266 5.15 13.74 10.30
N ARG A 267 5.16 15.08 10.22
CA ARG A 267 4.69 15.94 11.29
C ARG A 267 3.20 15.77 11.57
N LEU A 268 2.36 15.83 10.51
CA LEU A 268 0.92 15.66 10.66
C LEU A 268 0.53 14.26 11.13
N GLN A 269 1.23 13.21 10.67
CA GLN A 269 1.01 11.83 11.13
C GLN A 269 1.28 11.69 12.62
N LYS A 270 2.40 12.25 13.07
CA LYS A 270 2.77 12.20 14.49
C LYS A 270 1.76 12.94 15.36
N GLU A 271 1.36 14.14 14.96
CA GLU A 271 0.37 14.96 15.66
C GLU A 271 -0.99 14.23 15.73
N LEU A 272 -1.45 13.70 14.61
CA LEU A 272 -2.69 12.93 14.54
C LEU A 272 -2.64 11.69 15.45
N TRP A 273 -1.56 10.91 15.40
CA TRP A 273 -1.41 9.73 16.24
C TRP A 273 -1.34 10.08 17.73
N ASP A 274 -0.52 11.05 18.11
CA ASP A 274 -0.36 11.47 19.52
C ASP A 274 -1.69 11.98 20.10
N GLY A 275 -2.45 12.75 19.30
CA GLY A 275 -3.77 13.24 19.71
C GLY A 275 -4.82 12.14 19.82
N LEU A 276 -4.89 11.23 18.84
CA LEU A 276 -5.88 10.15 18.87
C LEU A 276 -5.63 9.17 20.02
N ARG A 277 -4.39 8.74 20.25
CA ARG A 277 -4.08 7.81 21.35
C ARG A 277 -4.33 8.40 22.75
N THR A 278 -4.26 9.73 22.87
CA THR A 278 -4.55 10.43 24.11
C THR A 278 -6.04 10.55 24.37
N ASN A 279 -6.85 10.77 23.30
CA ASN A 279 -8.26 11.10 23.41
C ASN A 279 -9.20 9.90 23.20
N ILE A 280 -8.70 8.78 22.65
CA ILE A 280 -9.49 7.57 22.41
C ILE A 280 -8.90 6.43 23.23
N PRO A 281 -9.49 6.07 24.39
CA PRO A 281 -9.06 4.89 25.15
C PRO A 281 -9.34 3.62 24.32
N TYR A 282 -8.59 2.55 24.57
CA TYR A 282 -8.74 1.25 23.86
C TYR A 282 -8.59 1.42 22.33
N LEU A 283 -7.60 2.22 21.96
CA LEU A 283 -7.12 2.41 20.58
C LEU A 283 -5.77 1.70 20.41
N LYS A 284 -5.63 0.91 19.35
CA LYS A 284 -4.39 0.22 18.99
C LYS A 284 -3.92 0.68 17.62
N LEU A 285 -2.62 0.99 17.51
CA LEU A 285 -1.95 1.17 16.23
C LEU A 285 -1.54 -0.21 15.71
N ASN A 286 -1.92 -0.53 14.47
CA ASN A 286 -1.48 -1.73 13.77
C ASN A 286 -0.25 -1.41 12.92
N GLY A 287 0.76 -2.30 12.95
CA GLY A 287 2.05 -2.05 12.32
C GLY A 287 3.01 -1.24 13.23
N PRO A 288 4.14 -0.76 12.70
CA PRO A 288 5.15 -0.03 13.48
C PRO A 288 4.66 1.36 13.91
N GLU A 289 5.25 1.90 14.96
CA GLU A 289 5.05 3.31 15.37
C GLU A 289 5.46 4.30 14.25
N PRO A 290 4.93 5.54 14.23
CA PRO A 290 5.43 6.60 13.36
C PRO A 290 6.94 6.76 13.46
N GLY A 291 7.64 6.73 12.32
CA GLY A 291 9.10 6.75 12.28
C GLY A 291 9.67 6.05 11.06
N PRO A 292 10.94 5.63 11.07
CA PRO A 292 11.65 5.17 9.87
C PRO A 292 11.11 3.86 9.28
N ARG A 293 10.32 3.09 10.03
CA ARG A 293 9.72 1.83 9.57
C ARG A 293 8.27 1.96 9.13
N ARG A 294 7.68 3.18 9.17
CA ARG A 294 6.32 3.45 8.72
C ARG A 294 6.31 4.56 7.68
N ILE A 295 5.55 4.37 6.60
CA ILE A 295 5.31 5.46 5.65
C ILE A 295 4.56 6.61 6.32
N PRO A 296 4.94 7.87 6.07
CA PRO A 296 4.35 9.01 6.79
C PRO A 296 2.90 9.31 6.42
N THR A 297 2.37 8.64 5.41
CA THR A 297 1.01 8.87 4.93
C THR A 297 -0.04 7.93 5.53
N ASN A 298 0.33 6.97 6.40
CA ASN A 298 -0.60 5.92 6.84
C ASN A 298 -0.65 5.80 8.37
N LEU A 299 -1.88 5.72 8.91
CA LEU A 299 -2.19 5.25 10.25
C LEU A 299 -3.30 4.18 10.13
N ASN A 300 -2.96 2.93 10.41
CA ASN A 300 -3.91 1.83 10.52
C ASN A 300 -4.23 1.62 12.00
N LEU A 301 -5.47 1.82 12.39
CA LEU A 301 -5.92 1.86 13.77
C LEU A 301 -7.03 0.83 14.00
N SER A 302 -7.03 0.20 15.16
CA SER A 302 -8.14 -0.61 15.66
C SER A 302 -8.75 0.06 16.89
N VAL A 303 -10.03 0.37 16.82
CA VAL A 303 -10.81 0.96 17.89
C VAL A 303 -11.68 -0.13 18.53
N GLU A 304 -11.37 -0.52 19.75
CA GLU A 304 -12.09 -1.61 20.43
C GLU A 304 -13.53 -1.25 20.78
N PHE A 305 -14.41 -2.24 20.72
CA PHE A 305 -15.85 -2.17 21.04
C PHE A 305 -16.71 -1.40 20.05
N ILE A 306 -16.24 -1.18 18.81
CA ILE A 306 -17.03 -0.61 17.72
C ILE A 306 -16.76 -1.34 16.41
N GLU A 307 -17.60 -1.08 15.41
CA GLU A 307 -17.36 -1.48 14.02
C GLU A 307 -16.70 -0.33 13.26
N GLY A 308 -15.55 -0.59 12.60
CA GLY A 308 -14.79 0.39 11.84
C GLY A 308 -15.59 0.97 10.66
N GLU A 309 -16.42 0.15 10.00
CA GLU A 309 -17.31 0.60 8.92
C GLU A 309 -18.35 1.60 9.44
N GLY A 310 -18.92 1.34 10.61
CA GLY A 310 -19.84 2.27 11.27
C GLY A 310 -19.17 3.60 11.62
N LEU A 311 -17.91 3.55 12.06
CA LEU A 311 -17.13 4.78 12.31
C LEU A 311 -16.83 5.52 11.00
N ALA A 312 -16.46 4.82 9.93
CA ALA A 312 -16.18 5.44 8.64
C ALA A 312 -17.42 6.17 8.07
N LEU A 313 -18.58 5.51 8.09
CA LEU A 313 -19.85 6.12 7.66
C LEU A 313 -20.23 7.35 8.51
N LEU A 314 -20.08 7.23 9.83
CA LEU A 314 -20.41 8.33 10.73
C LEU A 314 -19.42 9.49 10.57
N ALA A 315 -18.14 9.23 10.31
CA ALA A 315 -17.14 10.23 10.03
C ALA A 315 -17.44 10.98 8.72
N ASP A 316 -17.84 10.28 7.65
CA ASP A 316 -18.21 10.87 6.37
C ASP A 316 -19.38 11.85 6.50
N VAL A 317 -20.44 11.47 7.23
CA VAL A 317 -21.57 12.38 7.56
C VAL A 317 -21.11 13.64 8.32
N ASN A 318 -20.00 13.56 9.06
CA ASN A 318 -19.39 14.70 9.77
C ASN A 318 -18.28 15.39 8.96
N GLY A 319 -18.17 15.04 7.66
CA GLY A 319 -17.25 15.68 6.72
C GLY A 319 -15.79 15.21 6.84
N ILE A 320 -15.56 13.97 7.30
CA ILE A 320 -14.25 13.33 7.38
C ILE A 320 -14.31 12.01 6.61
N ALA A 321 -13.69 11.94 5.44
CA ALA A 321 -13.57 10.72 4.65
C ALA A 321 -12.33 9.93 5.12
N LEU A 322 -12.54 8.68 5.54
CA LEU A 322 -11.51 7.73 5.94
C LEU A 322 -11.87 6.32 5.46
N ALA A 323 -10.92 5.40 5.42
CA ALA A 323 -11.18 4.03 5.00
C ALA A 323 -11.47 3.12 6.21
N SER A 324 -12.30 2.10 6.01
CA SER A 324 -12.39 0.93 6.88
C SER A 324 -11.63 -0.23 6.24
N GLY A 325 -10.76 -0.90 6.99
CA GLY A 325 -10.08 -2.10 6.52
C GLY A 325 -10.99 -3.34 6.52
N ALA A 326 -11.97 -3.40 7.42
CA ALA A 326 -12.95 -4.46 7.45
C ALA A 326 -14.14 -4.08 6.56
N ALA A 327 -14.43 -4.87 5.53
CA ALA A 327 -15.60 -4.67 4.66
C ALA A 327 -16.67 -5.73 4.95
N CYS A 328 -17.90 -5.30 5.13
CA CYS A 328 -19.04 -6.21 5.16
C CYS A 328 -19.34 -6.72 3.75
N VAL A 329 -18.98 -7.97 3.45
CA VAL A 329 -19.37 -8.66 2.23
C VAL A 329 -20.48 -9.65 2.57
N GLY A 330 -21.73 -9.25 2.35
CA GLY A 330 -22.90 -10.05 2.73
C GLY A 330 -23.15 -10.04 4.24
N LYS A 331 -23.36 -11.22 4.87
CA LYS A 331 -23.65 -11.37 6.30
C LYS A 331 -22.41 -11.60 7.18
N ALA A 332 -21.20 -11.67 6.58
CA ALA A 332 -19.97 -11.93 7.33
C ALA A 332 -19.00 -10.74 7.23
N VAL A 333 -18.45 -10.32 8.36
CA VAL A 333 -17.35 -9.35 8.40
C VAL A 333 -16.09 -10.05 7.88
N LYS A 334 -15.58 -9.60 6.75
CA LYS A 334 -14.33 -10.13 6.18
C LYS A 334 -13.16 -9.34 6.77
N ILE A 335 -12.41 -9.99 7.65
CA ILE A 335 -11.17 -9.42 8.20
C ILE A 335 -10.12 -9.39 7.09
N PRO A 336 -9.41 -8.26 6.88
CA PRO A 336 -8.29 -8.19 5.94
C PRO A 336 -7.23 -9.26 6.24
N PRO A 337 -6.76 -10.01 5.23
CA PRO A 337 -5.73 -11.04 5.43
C PRO A 337 -4.46 -10.50 6.11
N VAL A 338 -4.12 -9.25 5.85
CA VAL A 338 -2.96 -8.56 6.45
C VAL A 338 -3.09 -8.49 7.98
N LEU A 339 -4.28 -8.15 8.50
CA LEU A 339 -4.52 -8.08 9.94
C LEU A 339 -4.50 -9.48 10.60
N THR A 340 -4.97 -10.49 9.90
CA THR A 340 -4.85 -11.88 10.33
C THR A 340 -3.38 -12.33 10.37
N ALA A 341 -2.60 -11.97 9.35
CA ALA A 341 -1.20 -12.35 9.23
C ALA A 341 -0.30 -11.79 10.35
N ILE A 342 -0.64 -10.61 10.89
CA ILE A 342 0.06 -10.02 12.05
C ILE A 342 -0.47 -10.53 13.40
N GLY A 343 -1.40 -11.48 13.39
CA GLY A 343 -1.97 -12.06 14.62
C GLY A 343 -2.93 -11.13 15.36
N LEU A 344 -3.58 -10.18 14.66
CA LEU A 344 -4.55 -9.29 15.31
C LEU A 344 -5.82 -10.06 15.68
N GLU A 345 -6.26 -9.90 16.93
CA GLU A 345 -7.50 -10.50 17.42
C GLU A 345 -8.70 -10.07 16.57
N PRO A 346 -9.62 -11.01 16.22
CA PRO A 346 -10.77 -10.71 15.35
C PRO A 346 -11.65 -9.55 15.87
N SER A 347 -11.82 -9.45 17.18
CA SER A 347 -12.59 -8.37 17.83
C SER A 347 -11.98 -6.98 17.58
N LEU A 348 -10.65 -6.89 17.59
CA LEU A 348 -9.92 -5.65 17.26
C LEU A 348 -9.95 -5.36 15.76
N ALA A 349 -9.88 -6.40 14.92
CA ALA A 349 -9.92 -6.25 13.49
C ALA A 349 -11.27 -5.70 12.98
N GLN A 350 -12.38 -5.96 13.68
CA GLN A 350 -13.70 -5.38 13.36
C GLN A 350 -13.71 -3.85 13.49
N GLY A 351 -12.99 -3.30 14.48
CA GLY A 351 -12.88 -1.86 14.71
C GLY A 351 -11.80 -1.18 13.88
N ASN A 352 -11.33 -1.82 12.80
CA ASN A 352 -10.22 -1.30 11.99
C ASN A 352 -10.65 -0.12 11.10
N ILE A 353 -9.87 0.95 11.18
CA ILE A 353 -9.93 2.11 10.30
C ILE A 353 -8.54 2.47 9.79
N ILE A 354 -8.48 3.11 8.64
CA ILE A 354 -7.25 3.59 8.05
C ILE A 354 -7.39 5.08 7.74
N LEU A 355 -6.48 5.87 8.29
CA LEU A 355 -6.34 7.29 8.03
C LEU A 355 -5.11 7.49 7.15
N SER A 356 -5.30 8.02 5.94
CA SER A 356 -4.17 8.27 5.06
C SER A 356 -4.09 9.71 4.61
N LEU A 357 -2.94 10.32 4.93
CA LEU A 357 -2.62 11.72 4.70
C LEU A 357 -2.13 11.98 3.28
N GLY A 358 -2.41 13.17 2.76
CA GLY A 358 -1.89 13.72 1.52
C GLY A 358 -1.22 15.08 1.72
N GLN A 359 -0.67 15.61 0.63
CA GLN A 359 0.00 16.93 0.66
C GLN A 359 -0.96 18.09 0.92
N GLU A 360 -2.27 17.93 0.68
CA GLU A 360 -3.28 18.96 0.88
C GLU A 360 -3.71 19.10 2.33
N ASN A 361 -3.54 18.03 3.15
CA ASN A 361 -3.98 18.10 4.54
C ASN A 361 -3.24 19.19 5.32
N THR A 362 -3.94 19.84 6.25
CA THR A 362 -3.45 20.95 7.06
C THR A 362 -3.53 20.65 8.55
N GLU A 363 -2.87 21.44 9.38
CA GLU A 363 -2.93 21.33 10.84
C GLU A 363 -4.36 21.55 11.34
N GLU A 364 -5.07 22.53 10.79
CA GLU A 364 -6.47 22.80 11.16
C GLU A 364 -7.40 21.63 10.82
N GLU A 365 -7.09 20.88 9.76
CA GLU A 365 -7.83 19.65 9.45
C GLU A 365 -7.54 18.57 10.49
N ILE A 366 -6.28 18.42 10.92
CA ILE A 366 -5.89 17.47 11.97
C ILE A 366 -6.57 17.84 13.30
N ASP A 367 -6.53 19.10 13.72
CA ASP A 367 -7.22 19.58 14.93
C ASP A 367 -8.71 19.22 14.91
N ARG A 368 -9.37 19.45 13.78
CA ARG A 368 -10.79 19.13 13.61
C ARG A 368 -11.04 17.60 13.69
N VAL A 369 -10.14 16.78 13.14
CA VAL A 369 -10.24 15.32 13.25
C VAL A 369 -10.07 14.89 14.72
N LEU A 370 -9.11 15.47 15.44
CA LEU A 370 -8.85 15.21 16.86
C LEU A 370 -10.01 15.65 17.77
N GLU A 371 -10.75 16.68 17.39
CA GLU A 371 -11.95 17.11 18.09
C GLU A 371 -13.15 16.20 17.78
N THR A 372 -13.28 15.70 16.55
CA THR A 372 -14.48 15.03 16.06
C THR A 372 -14.45 13.52 16.30
N LEU A 373 -13.38 12.80 15.89
CA LEU A 373 -13.34 11.33 15.97
C LEU A 373 -13.56 10.77 17.39
N PRO A 374 -12.98 11.35 18.46
CA PRO A 374 -13.24 10.83 19.82
C PRO A 374 -14.72 10.89 20.21
N LYS A 375 -15.43 11.95 19.81
CA LYS A 375 -16.86 12.10 20.04
C LYS A 375 -17.68 11.03 19.31
N LEU A 376 -17.30 10.73 18.05
CA LEU A 376 -17.96 9.71 17.25
C LEU A 376 -17.72 8.31 17.83
N VAL A 377 -16.49 8.00 18.25
CA VAL A 377 -16.16 6.75 18.94
C VAL A 377 -16.98 6.58 20.22
N ALA A 378 -17.05 7.62 21.06
CA ALA A 378 -17.86 7.59 22.28
C ALA A 378 -19.35 7.34 22.00
N LYS A 379 -19.89 7.97 20.95
CA LYS A 379 -21.28 7.74 20.50
C LYS A 379 -21.49 6.29 20.05
N LEU A 380 -20.60 5.71 19.26
CA LEU A 380 -20.72 4.32 18.79
C LEU A 380 -20.60 3.32 19.95
N ARG A 381 -19.65 3.55 20.88
CA ARG A 381 -19.53 2.74 22.09
C ARG A 381 -20.80 2.77 22.93
N GLY A 382 -21.45 3.94 23.06
CA GLY A 382 -22.72 4.06 23.75
C GLY A 382 -23.91 3.27 23.13
N LEU A 383 -23.73 2.79 21.90
CA LEU A 383 -24.66 1.94 21.18
C LEU A 383 -24.20 0.46 21.11
N SER A 384 -23.00 0.15 21.59
CA SER A 384 -22.38 -1.17 21.47
C SER A 384 -22.71 -2.07 22.66
N PRO A 385 -23.33 -3.24 22.44
CA PRO A 385 -23.54 -4.23 23.51
C PRO A 385 -22.19 -4.68 24.13
N LEU A 386 -21.13 -4.80 23.33
CA LEU A 386 -19.81 -5.20 23.82
C LEU A 386 -19.20 -4.16 24.79
N TRP A 387 -19.48 -2.87 24.56
CA TRP A 387 -19.06 -1.82 25.48
C TRP A 387 -19.80 -1.91 26.80
N ASP A 388 -21.10 -2.21 26.79
CA ASP A 388 -21.91 -2.43 27.99
C ASP A 388 -21.40 -3.63 28.78
N GLU A 389 -21.12 -4.76 28.12
CA GLU A 389 -20.56 -5.97 28.75
C GLU A 389 -19.21 -5.69 29.39
N PHE A 390 -18.32 -4.95 28.68
CA PHE A 390 -17.04 -4.53 29.22
C PHE A 390 -17.19 -3.63 30.45
N GLN A 391 -18.08 -2.64 30.41
CA GLN A 391 -18.38 -1.74 31.53
C GLN A 391 -18.88 -2.48 32.78
N ARG A 392 -19.62 -3.58 32.59
CA ARG A 392 -20.10 -4.48 33.64
C ARG A 392 -19.04 -5.47 34.12
N GLY A 393 -17.86 -5.54 33.47
CA GLY A 393 -16.80 -6.50 33.78
C GLY A 393 -17.11 -7.94 33.33
N LEU A 394 -18.01 -8.13 32.36
CA LEU A 394 -18.37 -9.43 31.80
C LEU A 394 -17.38 -9.92 30.73
N ILE A 395 -16.71 -8.99 30.07
CA ILE A 395 -15.63 -9.26 29.11
C ILE A 395 -14.40 -8.40 29.43
N ASP A 396 -13.23 -8.88 29.06
CA ASP A 396 -11.96 -8.16 29.19
C ASP A 396 -11.65 -7.37 27.90
N SER A 397 -10.82 -6.30 27.99
CA SER A 397 -10.27 -5.63 26.83
C SER A 397 -9.14 -6.45 26.24
N ALA A 398 -9.13 -6.62 24.91
CA ALA A 398 -8.01 -7.25 24.20
C ALA A 398 -6.76 -6.37 24.16
N ILE A 399 -6.92 -5.04 24.26
CA ILE A 399 -5.80 -4.07 24.33
C ILE A 399 -5.21 -4.00 25.74
N ASN A 400 -6.09 -4.02 26.77
CA ASN A 400 -5.69 -3.94 28.16
C ASN A 400 -6.48 -4.95 29.04
N PRO A 401 -6.07 -6.22 29.06
CA PRO A 401 -6.78 -7.28 29.81
C PRO A 401 -6.97 -7.04 31.31
N LYS A 402 -6.24 -6.08 31.90
CA LYS A 402 -6.34 -5.75 33.33
C LYS A 402 -7.34 -4.63 33.65
N ALA A 403 -7.81 -3.91 32.64
CA ALA A 403 -8.65 -2.71 32.86
C ALA A 403 -10.10 -3.03 33.25
N GLY A 404 -10.63 -4.23 32.96
CA GLY A 404 -12.04 -4.64 33.23
C GLY A 404 -12.28 -5.21 34.62
N ARG A 405 -11.24 -5.59 35.35
CA ARG A 405 -11.41 -6.19 36.69
C ARG A 405 -11.64 -5.10 37.74
N LYS A 406 -12.89 -4.68 37.95
CA LYS A 406 -13.27 -4.10 39.25
C LYS A 406 -12.97 -5.19 40.29
N SER A 407 -12.06 -4.92 41.27
CA SER A 407 -11.84 -5.76 42.42
C SER A 407 -13.23 -6.12 43.00
N ALA A 408 -13.52 -7.41 43.01
CA ALA A 408 -14.73 -7.90 43.66
C ALA A 408 -14.76 -7.38 45.10
N PRO A 409 -15.82 -6.76 45.58
CA PRO A 409 -15.93 -6.37 46.96
C PRO A 409 -16.03 -7.64 47.82
N GLY A 410 -14.93 -8.02 48.54
CA GLY A 410 -14.99 -9.04 49.53
C GLY A 410 -14.00 -10.21 49.46
N GLU A 411 -12.70 -9.95 49.39
CA GLU A 411 -11.71 -10.83 50.03
C GLU A 411 -11.03 -10.06 51.18
N THR A 412 -11.78 -10.00 52.29
CA THR A 412 -11.17 -9.70 53.57
C THR A 412 -10.18 -10.80 53.91
N ALA A 413 -8.90 -10.42 54.00
CA ALA A 413 -7.83 -11.27 54.48
C ALA A 413 -8.27 -11.98 55.79
N LYS A 414 -8.49 -13.28 55.74
CA LYS A 414 -8.55 -14.11 56.97
C LYS A 414 -7.16 -14.07 57.60
N GLY A 415 -7.07 -13.32 58.69
CA GLY A 415 -5.91 -13.33 59.58
C GLY A 415 -5.58 -14.73 60.10
N PRO A 416 -4.33 -15.00 60.49
CA PRO A 416 -3.94 -16.32 60.98
C PRO A 416 -4.70 -16.67 62.29
N ARG A 417 -5.22 -17.91 62.34
CA ARG A 417 -5.79 -18.46 63.60
C ARG A 417 -4.67 -18.62 64.60
N PRO A 418 -4.88 -18.22 65.88
CA PRO A 418 -3.93 -18.51 66.94
C PRO A 418 -3.97 -20.01 67.33
N ALA A 419 -2.80 -20.52 67.75
CA ALA A 419 -2.50 -21.91 68.14
C ALA A 419 -3.32 -22.42 69.33
#